data_6ee750f3beef1a52c0bd2f006fc04c16
#
_entry.id   6ee750f3beef1a52c0bd2f006fc04c16
#
_cell.length_a   1.000
_cell.length_b   1.000
_cell.length_c   1.000
_cell.angle_alpha   90.00
_cell.angle_beta   90.00
_cell.angle_gamma   90.00
#
_symmetry.space_group_name_H-M   'P 1'
#
loop_
_entity.id
_entity.type
_entity.pdbx_description
1 polymer ?
#
loop_
_entity_poly.entity_id
_entity_poly.type
_entity_poly.pdbx_seq_one_letter_code
_entity_poly.pdbx_strand_id
1 'polypeptide(L)'
;PAFIRNYLGEQARYPYLLFLDTDTSPVGEDFLSLYLKNAGGQVVCGGFCYPEEGDSFLRNKYGAQVEAQPAAERRKHPYQHFISMNFFIPRELFLRVRFDETFHLGYEDTAFGKRLEDAGISVLHIENPVWHLVEEDAASFLVKTRRSVKNLLGRERELLPYVRLLRWYNCLKRFHAVALTAFLFRISESLLEKNLTGKHPSLRLFAFYKLGYFCWLSV
;
A
#
# COMPACT_ATOMS: atom_id res chain seq x y z
N PRO A 1 -9.34 -0.69 -8.14
CA PRO A 1 -8.92 0.69 -7.81
C PRO A 1 -8.19 1.37 -8.97
N ALA A 2 -7.20 0.69 -9.63
CA ALA A 2 -6.42 1.25 -10.73
C ALA A 2 -7.28 1.81 -11.87
N PHE A 3 -8.19 1.00 -12.42
CA PHE A 3 -9.09 1.39 -13.52
C PHE A 3 -9.87 2.68 -13.21
N ILE A 4 -10.50 2.78 -12.02
CA ILE A 4 -11.33 3.94 -11.71
C ILE A 4 -10.49 5.21 -11.58
N ARG A 5 -9.27 5.14 -11.00
CA ARG A 5 -8.36 6.30 -10.94
C ARG A 5 -7.91 6.74 -12.32
N ASN A 6 -7.60 5.79 -13.22
CA ASN A 6 -7.25 6.10 -14.60
C ASN A 6 -8.42 6.80 -15.32
N TYR A 7 -9.62 6.23 -15.22
CA TYR A 7 -10.81 6.79 -15.83
C TYR A 7 -11.10 8.20 -15.32
N LEU A 8 -11.08 8.42 -14.01
CA LEU A 8 -11.33 9.75 -13.42
C LEU A 8 -10.26 10.78 -13.85
N GLY A 9 -9.00 10.36 -13.91
CA GLY A 9 -7.90 11.23 -14.39
C GLY A 9 -8.04 11.62 -15.85
N GLU A 10 -8.57 10.74 -16.71
CA GLU A 10 -8.89 11.05 -18.11
C GLU A 10 -10.03 12.07 -18.24
N GLN A 11 -11.09 11.91 -17.43
CA GLN A 11 -12.26 12.80 -17.47
C GLN A 11 -12.00 14.17 -16.84
N ALA A 12 -10.97 14.29 -16.02
CA ALA A 12 -10.63 15.56 -15.37
C ALA A 12 -10.19 16.62 -16.39
N ARG A 13 -10.52 17.89 -16.12
CA ARG A 13 -10.29 19.02 -17.05
C ARG A 13 -9.22 20.00 -16.58
N TYR A 14 -8.87 19.95 -15.29
CA TYR A 14 -7.93 20.88 -14.69
C TYR A 14 -6.47 20.37 -14.79
N PRO A 15 -5.47 21.27 -14.73
CA PRO A 15 -4.07 20.91 -14.91
C PRO A 15 -3.50 20.07 -13.78
N TYR A 16 -4.13 20.05 -12.60
CA TYR A 16 -3.73 19.24 -11.47
C TYR A 16 -4.87 18.35 -10.99
N LEU A 17 -4.51 17.17 -10.52
CA LEU A 17 -5.41 16.18 -9.96
C LEU A 17 -5.05 15.96 -8.48
N LEU A 18 -6.06 16.00 -7.61
CA LEU A 18 -5.96 15.55 -6.23
C LEU A 18 -6.78 14.27 -6.09
N PHE A 19 -6.11 13.18 -5.75
CA PHE A 19 -6.74 11.90 -5.49
C PHE A 19 -6.91 11.69 -3.99
N LEU A 20 -8.13 11.39 -3.59
CA LEU A 20 -8.51 11.04 -2.22
C LEU A 20 -9.37 9.78 -2.26
N ASP A 21 -9.14 8.85 -1.35
CA ASP A 21 -10.04 7.71 -1.20
C ASP A 21 -11.31 8.14 -0.44
N THR A 22 -12.42 7.48 -0.71
CA THR A 22 -13.75 7.88 -0.20
C THR A 22 -13.93 7.71 1.31
N ASP A 23 -13.08 6.90 1.93
CA ASP A 23 -13.02 6.65 3.38
C ASP A 23 -11.94 7.49 4.08
N THR A 24 -11.66 8.69 3.53
CA THR A 24 -10.68 9.61 4.08
C THR A 24 -11.29 10.99 4.36
N SER A 25 -10.69 11.71 5.32
CA SER A 25 -11.02 13.09 5.65
C SER A 25 -9.75 13.90 5.92
N PRO A 26 -9.58 15.11 5.36
CA PRO A 26 -8.45 15.98 5.68
C PRO A 26 -8.30 16.23 7.18
N VAL A 27 -7.05 16.28 7.67
CA VAL A 27 -6.76 16.58 9.08
C VAL A 27 -6.69 18.08 9.32
N GLY A 28 -6.05 18.83 8.42
CA GLY A 28 -5.82 20.27 8.58
C GLY A 28 -6.73 21.13 7.69
N GLU A 29 -7.03 22.34 8.15
CA GLU A 29 -7.83 23.33 7.39
C GLU A 29 -7.09 23.88 6.16
N ASP A 30 -5.77 23.87 6.19
CA ASP A 30 -4.89 24.34 5.11
C ASP A 30 -4.56 23.24 4.07
N PHE A 31 -5.29 22.13 4.08
CA PHE A 31 -5.06 20.95 3.29
C PHE A 31 -4.82 21.22 1.79
N LEU A 32 -5.70 21.99 1.15
CA LEU A 32 -5.56 22.33 -0.28
C LEU A 32 -4.43 23.33 -0.51
N SER A 33 -4.26 24.30 0.36
CA SER A 33 -3.21 25.33 0.22
C SER A 33 -1.82 24.73 0.30
N LEU A 34 -1.61 23.70 1.13
CA LEU A 34 -0.35 22.96 1.21
C LEU A 34 -0.01 22.24 -0.10
N TYR A 35 -0.99 21.66 -0.78
CA TYR A 35 -0.77 21.07 -2.09
C TYR A 35 -0.44 22.12 -3.16
N LEU A 36 -1.20 23.20 -3.19
CA LEU A 36 -0.97 24.28 -4.16
C LEU A 36 0.41 24.94 -3.96
N LYS A 37 0.85 25.13 -2.71
CA LYS A 37 2.18 25.66 -2.38
C LYS A 37 3.31 24.75 -2.90
N ASN A 38 3.08 23.43 -2.96
CA ASN A 38 4.05 22.45 -3.44
C ASN A 38 3.76 21.99 -4.89
N ALA A 39 2.85 22.67 -5.59
CA ALA A 39 2.55 22.39 -6.98
C ALA A 39 3.78 22.59 -7.88
N GLY A 40 3.96 21.72 -8.85
CA GLY A 40 5.11 21.76 -9.76
C GLY A 40 5.11 20.56 -10.69
N GLY A 41 6.27 20.26 -11.27
CA GLY A 41 6.47 19.12 -12.17
C GLY A 41 6.68 17.78 -11.44
N GLN A 42 6.10 17.59 -10.26
CA GLN A 42 6.31 16.42 -9.40
C GLN A 42 4.99 15.88 -8.84
N VAL A 43 5.05 14.67 -8.28
CA VAL A 43 3.96 14.11 -7.47
C VAL A 43 4.15 14.55 -6.03
N VAL A 44 3.07 14.97 -5.36
CA VAL A 44 3.09 15.36 -3.94
C VAL A 44 2.19 14.40 -3.16
N CYS A 45 2.75 13.70 -2.15
CA CYS A 45 2.02 12.75 -1.31
C CYS A 45 1.86 13.33 0.10
N GLY A 46 0.62 13.49 0.55
CA GLY A 46 0.30 14.04 1.88
C GLY A 46 0.43 13.02 3.02
N GLY A 47 0.22 11.74 2.72
CA GLY A 47 0.18 10.68 3.72
C GLY A 47 -1.20 10.53 4.38
N PHE A 48 -1.25 9.68 5.39
CA PHE A 48 -2.48 9.43 6.14
C PHE A 48 -2.15 9.04 7.59
N CYS A 49 -3.15 9.11 8.45
CA CYS A 49 -3.06 8.71 9.85
C CYS A 49 -4.37 8.03 10.28
N TYR A 50 -4.35 7.45 11.47
CA TYR A 50 -5.51 6.83 12.10
C TYR A 50 -5.89 7.63 13.35
N PRO A 51 -7.18 7.71 13.71
CA PRO A 51 -7.60 8.24 15.01
C PRO A 51 -6.93 7.47 16.17
N GLU A 52 -6.60 8.17 17.26
CA GLU A 52 -5.97 7.56 18.45
C GLU A 52 -6.87 6.50 19.10
N GLU A 53 -8.18 6.72 19.06
CA GLU A 53 -9.20 5.80 19.55
C GLU A 53 -9.61 4.81 18.45
N GLY A 54 -8.69 3.98 18.02
CA GLY A 54 -8.98 2.90 17.06
C GLY A 54 -9.09 1.56 17.77
N ASP A 55 -10.13 0.79 17.45
CA ASP A 55 -10.27 -0.59 17.88
C ASP A 55 -9.01 -1.39 17.58
N SER A 56 -8.70 -2.35 18.47
CA SER A 56 -7.55 -3.23 18.38
C SER A 56 -7.60 -4.22 17.18
N PHE A 57 -8.41 -3.94 16.17
CA PHE A 57 -8.51 -4.75 14.96
C PHE A 57 -7.19 -4.76 14.18
N LEU A 58 -6.93 -5.89 13.56
CA LEU A 58 -5.72 -6.10 12.78
C LEU A 58 -5.46 -5.00 11.74
N ARG A 59 -6.51 -4.52 11.06
CA ARG A 59 -6.43 -3.48 10.02
C ARG A 59 -5.88 -2.17 10.58
N ASN A 60 -6.50 -1.66 11.65
CA ASN A 60 -6.11 -0.39 12.26
C ASN A 60 -4.71 -0.48 12.87
N LYS A 61 -4.43 -1.57 13.60
CA LYS A 61 -3.11 -1.81 14.19
C LYS A 61 -2.01 -1.88 13.13
N TYR A 62 -2.24 -2.59 12.04
CA TYR A 62 -1.29 -2.69 10.93
C TYR A 62 -1.12 -1.34 10.23
N GLY A 63 -2.21 -0.67 9.92
CA GLY A 63 -2.22 0.63 9.30
C GLY A 63 -1.45 1.68 10.13
N ALA A 64 -1.79 1.83 11.40
CA ALA A 64 -1.18 2.82 12.28
C ALA A 64 0.31 2.56 12.57
N GLN A 65 0.71 1.28 12.74
CA GLN A 65 2.09 0.95 13.13
C GLN A 65 3.03 0.67 11.96
N VAL A 66 2.52 0.33 10.77
CA VAL A 66 3.34 -0.11 9.65
C VAL A 66 3.19 0.76 8.41
N GLU A 67 1.96 1.19 8.09
CA GLU A 67 1.68 1.92 6.84
C GLU A 67 1.73 3.44 7.03
N ALA A 68 1.15 3.97 8.12
CA ALA A 68 1.12 5.38 8.42
C ALA A 68 2.50 5.87 8.91
N GLN A 69 3.31 6.33 7.98
CA GLN A 69 4.67 6.81 8.26
C GLN A 69 4.74 8.33 8.12
N PRO A 70 5.48 9.05 9.00
CA PRO A 70 5.69 10.50 8.85
C PRO A 70 6.45 10.81 7.56
N ALA A 71 6.28 12.03 7.01
CA ALA A 71 6.90 12.44 5.76
C ALA A 71 8.43 12.29 5.78
N ALA A 72 9.07 12.52 6.92
CA ALA A 72 10.52 12.36 7.07
C ALA A 72 10.98 10.92 6.77
N GLU A 73 10.23 9.91 7.20
CA GLU A 73 10.53 8.50 6.91
C GLU A 73 10.18 8.14 5.46
N ARG A 74 9.04 8.63 4.95
CA ARG A 74 8.60 8.38 3.56
C ARG A 74 9.59 8.94 2.53
N ARG A 75 10.25 10.08 2.83
CA ARG A 75 11.26 10.71 1.95
C ARG A 75 12.52 9.86 1.78
N LYS A 76 12.84 8.95 2.70
CA LYS A 76 14.02 8.06 2.57
C LYS A 76 13.88 7.09 1.39
N HIS A 77 12.67 6.69 1.08
CA HIS A 77 12.33 5.78 -0.02
C HIS A 77 11.06 6.25 -0.73
N PRO A 78 11.09 7.38 -1.46
CA PRO A 78 9.90 8.10 -1.88
C PRO A 78 8.96 7.28 -2.77
N TYR A 79 9.48 6.45 -3.64
CA TYR A 79 8.68 5.62 -4.53
C TYR A 79 8.09 4.39 -3.82
N GLN A 80 8.81 3.82 -2.85
CA GLN A 80 8.33 2.67 -2.07
C GLN A 80 7.20 3.05 -1.09
N HIS A 81 7.18 4.32 -0.67
CA HIS A 81 6.18 4.88 0.23
C HIS A 81 5.10 5.70 -0.50
N PHE A 82 5.02 5.57 -1.83
CA PHE A 82 3.90 6.13 -2.57
C PHE A 82 2.60 5.41 -2.17
N ILE A 83 1.57 6.20 -1.86
CA ILE A 83 0.23 5.71 -1.52
C ILE A 83 -0.79 6.54 -2.28
N SER A 84 -1.70 5.88 -2.98
CA SER A 84 -2.70 6.52 -3.83
C SER A 84 -3.90 7.11 -3.08
N MET A 85 -3.97 6.88 -1.77
CA MET A 85 -5.05 7.36 -0.92
C MET A 85 -5.10 8.89 -0.80
N ASN A 86 -3.95 9.57 -0.90
CA ASN A 86 -3.82 11.01 -0.71
C ASN A 86 -2.60 11.54 -1.49
N PHE A 87 -2.80 11.88 -2.75
CA PHE A 87 -1.72 12.45 -3.56
C PHE A 87 -2.22 13.48 -4.59
N PHE A 88 -1.33 14.39 -4.94
CA PHE A 88 -1.54 15.48 -5.88
C PHE A 88 -0.52 15.35 -7.03
N ILE A 89 -0.98 15.48 -8.28
CA ILE A 89 -0.17 15.25 -9.46
C ILE A 89 -0.61 16.16 -10.62
N PRO A 90 0.32 16.70 -11.44
CA PRO A 90 -0.03 17.29 -12.72
C PRO A 90 -0.77 16.26 -13.60
N ARG A 91 -1.90 16.67 -14.19
CA ARG A 91 -2.72 15.79 -15.02
C ARG A 91 -1.92 15.18 -16.19
N GLU A 92 -1.05 15.97 -16.81
CA GLU A 92 -0.20 15.51 -17.92
C GLU A 92 0.72 14.37 -17.47
N LEU A 93 1.36 14.48 -16.29
CA LEU A 93 2.19 13.43 -15.75
C LEU A 93 1.37 12.17 -15.41
N PHE A 94 0.18 12.36 -14.83
CA PHE A 94 -0.71 11.24 -14.52
C PHE A 94 -1.09 10.45 -15.79
N LEU A 95 -1.49 11.15 -16.85
CA LEU A 95 -1.88 10.51 -18.12
C LEU A 95 -0.72 9.79 -18.81
N ARG A 96 0.52 10.24 -18.59
CA ARG A 96 1.73 9.59 -19.11
C ARG A 96 2.07 8.31 -18.38
N VAL A 97 1.90 8.26 -17.03
CA VAL A 97 2.32 7.13 -16.22
C VAL A 97 1.19 6.12 -16.02
N ARG A 98 0.02 6.55 -15.62
CA ARG A 98 -1.19 5.76 -15.35
C ARG A 98 -0.97 4.58 -14.38
N PHE A 99 -2.00 4.17 -13.68
CA PHE A 99 -1.97 2.93 -12.92
C PHE A 99 -1.99 1.71 -13.84
N ASP A 100 -1.36 0.63 -13.40
CA ASP A 100 -1.45 -0.65 -14.07
C ASP A 100 -2.77 -1.35 -13.68
N GLU A 101 -3.67 -1.46 -14.63
CA GLU A 101 -5.01 -2.03 -14.43
C GLU A 101 -5.02 -3.55 -14.24
N THR A 102 -3.91 -4.21 -14.45
CA THR A 102 -3.75 -5.64 -14.15
C THR A 102 -3.68 -5.92 -12.63
N PHE A 103 -3.48 -4.89 -11.81
CA PHE A 103 -3.62 -4.96 -10.36
C PHE A 103 -5.07 -4.72 -9.95
N HIS A 104 -5.75 -5.75 -9.50
CA HIS A 104 -7.17 -5.62 -9.12
C HIS A 104 -7.37 -5.07 -7.70
N LEU A 105 -6.51 -5.46 -6.74
CA LEU A 105 -6.54 -4.99 -5.34
C LEU A 105 -5.20 -5.22 -4.67
N GLY A 106 -4.57 -4.15 -4.20
CA GLY A 106 -3.28 -4.14 -3.49
C GLY A 106 -2.07 -4.26 -4.40
N TYR A 107 -1.01 -3.58 -4.00
CA TYR A 107 0.25 -3.36 -4.71
C TYR A 107 0.15 -2.52 -5.99
N GLU A 108 -1.04 -2.02 -6.38
CA GLU A 108 -1.18 -1.04 -7.46
C GLU A 108 -0.41 0.24 -7.15
N ASP A 109 -0.37 0.66 -5.89
CA ASP A 109 0.39 1.82 -5.41
C ASP A 109 1.89 1.61 -5.58
N THR A 110 2.38 0.43 -5.17
CA THR A 110 3.78 0.05 -5.31
C THR A 110 4.19 0.02 -6.79
N ALA A 111 3.35 -0.55 -7.64
CA ALA A 111 3.59 -0.58 -9.08
C ALA A 111 3.59 0.84 -9.68
N PHE A 112 2.68 1.72 -9.23
CA PHE A 112 2.64 3.11 -9.67
C PHE A 112 3.88 3.88 -9.21
N GLY A 113 4.30 3.72 -7.93
CA GLY A 113 5.53 4.30 -7.42
C GLY A 113 6.76 3.89 -8.24
N LYS A 114 6.86 2.60 -8.60
CA LYS A 114 7.91 2.12 -9.51
C LYS A 114 7.84 2.78 -10.88
N ARG A 115 6.65 2.91 -11.47
CA ARG A 115 6.49 3.58 -12.78
C ARG A 115 6.87 5.06 -12.73
N LEU A 116 6.63 5.74 -11.62
CA LEU A 116 7.12 7.11 -11.40
C LEU A 116 8.65 7.16 -11.39
N GLU A 117 9.30 6.21 -10.69
CA GLU A 117 10.77 6.11 -10.65
C GLU A 117 11.34 5.83 -12.03
N ASP A 118 10.79 4.84 -12.77
CA ASP A 118 11.21 4.48 -14.13
C ASP A 118 11.04 5.66 -15.11
N ALA A 119 10.04 6.52 -14.89
CA ALA A 119 9.78 7.71 -15.71
C ALA A 119 10.61 8.95 -15.28
N GLY A 120 11.42 8.83 -14.22
CA GLY A 120 12.20 9.94 -13.66
C GLY A 120 11.35 11.05 -13.05
N ILE A 121 10.12 10.74 -12.62
CA ILE A 121 9.20 11.71 -12.00
C ILE A 121 9.42 11.69 -10.49
N SER A 122 9.81 12.82 -9.92
CA SER A 122 10.05 12.93 -8.48
C SER A 122 8.75 12.85 -7.65
N VAL A 123 8.87 12.26 -6.46
CA VAL A 123 7.79 12.17 -5.47
C VAL A 123 8.20 12.94 -4.22
N LEU A 124 7.49 14.01 -3.92
CA LEU A 124 7.65 14.83 -2.71
C LEU A 124 6.65 14.35 -1.65
N HIS A 125 7.14 13.92 -0.51
CA HIS A 125 6.30 13.64 0.65
C HIS A 125 6.24 14.84 1.59
N ILE A 126 5.02 15.30 1.89
CA ILE A 126 4.76 16.40 2.84
C ILE A 126 3.92 15.90 4.02
N GLU A 127 3.94 16.64 5.14
CA GLU A 127 3.00 16.41 6.24
C GLU A 127 1.68 17.12 5.92
N ASN A 128 0.80 16.39 5.24
CA ASN A 128 -0.55 16.85 4.88
C ASN A 128 -1.52 15.63 4.92
N PRO A 129 -1.62 14.97 6.09
CA PRO A 129 -2.31 13.71 6.18
C PRO A 129 -3.82 13.84 6.06
N VAL A 130 -4.44 12.73 5.70
CA VAL A 130 -5.87 12.49 5.85
C VAL A 130 -6.11 11.46 6.95
N TRP A 131 -7.21 11.57 7.68
CA TRP A 131 -7.73 10.50 8.50
C TRP A 131 -8.18 9.35 7.60
N HIS A 132 -7.74 8.13 7.90
CA HIS A 132 -8.26 6.92 7.26
C HIS A 132 -9.34 6.34 8.16
N LEU A 133 -10.59 6.50 7.75
CA LEU A 133 -11.79 6.17 8.52
C LEU A 133 -12.29 4.76 8.15
N VAL A 134 -11.46 3.74 8.42
CA VAL A 134 -11.78 2.36 8.05
C VAL A 134 -12.54 1.64 9.16
N GLU A 135 -13.72 1.15 8.81
CA GLU A 135 -14.51 0.20 9.59
C GLU A 135 -14.44 -1.18 8.91
N GLU A 136 -13.31 -1.85 9.01
CA GLU A 136 -13.12 -3.17 8.42
C GLU A 136 -12.77 -4.20 9.47
N ASP A 137 -13.59 -5.27 9.57
CA ASP A 137 -13.28 -6.39 10.46
C ASP A 137 -12.04 -7.16 10.00
N ALA A 138 -11.40 -7.86 10.95
CA ALA A 138 -10.14 -8.55 10.70
C ALA A 138 -10.28 -9.71 9.68
N ALA A 139 -11.43 -10.38 9.62
CA ALA A 139 -11.64 -11.48 8.68
C ALA A 139 -11.73 -10.97 7.24
N SER A 140 -12.48 -9.90 7.01
CA SER A 140 -12.55 -9.20 5.72
C SER A 140 -11.18 -8.70 5.29
N PHE A 141 -10.40 -8.13 6.22
CA PHE A 141 -9.05 -7.68 5.94
C PHE A 141 -8.11 -8.83 5.55
N LEU A 142 -8.21 -10.01 6.18
CA LEU A 142 -7.44 -11.19 5.78
C LEU A 142 -7.79 -11.68 4.38
N VAL A 143 -9.07 -11.66 4.01
CA VAL A 143 -9.51 -12.00 2.64
C VAL A 143 -8.91 -11.03 1.61
N LYS A 144 -8.98 -9.73 1.86
CA LYS A 144 -8.35 -8.71 1.00
C LYS A 144 -6.83 -8.88 0.94
N THR A 145 -6.19 -9.18 2.08
CA THR A 145 -4.75 -9.47 2.14
C THR A 145 -4.36 -10.63 1.25
N ARG A 146 -5.11 -11.74 1.26
CA ARG A 146 -4.85 -12.88 0.36
C ARG A 146 -4.99 -12.49 -1.12
N ARG A 147 -6.01 -11.72 -1.46
CA ARG A 147 -6.18 -11.21 -2.84
C ARG A 147 -5.01 -10.33 -3.26
N SER A 148 -4.59 -9.43 -2.37
CA SER A 148 -3.44 -8.56 -2.58
C SER A 148 -2.14 -9.36 -2.80
N VAL A 149 -1.87 -10.35 -1.95
CA VAL A 149 -0.67 -11.21 -2.07
C VAL A 149 -0.63 -11.96 -3.39
N LYS A 150 -1.79 -12.40 -3.92
CA LYS A 150 -1.87 -13.05 -5.25
C LYS A 150 -1.38 -12.16 -6.39
N ASN A 151 -1.55 -10.83 -6.28
CA ASN A 151 -1.09 -9.89 -7.31
C ASN A 151 0.45 -9.87 -7.45
N LEU A 152 1.19 -10.41 -6.49
CA LEU A 152 2.65 -10.50 -6.56
C LEU A 152 3.14 -11.68 -7.39
N LEU A 153 2.29 -12.67 -7.68
CA LEU A 153 2.67 -13.82 -8.49
C LEU A 153 2.99 -13.38 -9.92
N GLY A 154 4.16 -13.83 -10.42
CA GLY A 154 4.66 -13.46 -11.73
C GLY A 154 5.30 -12.07 -11.80
N ARG A 155 5.25 -11.28 -10.70
CA ARG A 155 5.83 -9.93 -10.61
C ARG A 155 7.00 -9.83 -9.64
N GLU A 156 7.53 -10.98 -9.20
CA GLU A 156 8.55 -11.04 -8.14
C GLU A 156 9.81 -10.25 -8.51
N ARG A 157 10.28 -10.36 -9.75
CA ARG A 157 11.49 -9.64 -10.21
C ARG A 157 11.28 -8.14 -10.26
N GLU A 158 10.12 -7.72 -10.76
CA GLU A 158 9.78 -6.33 -10.96
C GLU A 158 9.64 -5.59 -9.62
N LEU A 159 8.93 -6.19 -8.66
CA LEU A 159 8.58 -5.56 -7.39
C LEU A 159 9.52 -5.92 -6.23
N LEU A 160 10.55 -6.75 -6.45
CA LEU A 160 11.50 -7.18 -5.41
C LEU A 160 12.11 -6.01 -4.62
N PRO A 161 12.57 -4.90 -5.23
CA PRO A 161 13.15 -3.78 -4.50
C PRO A 161 12.14 -3.04 -3.61
N TYR A 162 10.86 -3.07 -3.98
CA TYR A 162 9.80 -2.29 -3.35
C TYR A 162 9.04 -3.06 -2.27
N VAL A 163 8.91 -4.40 -2.41
CA VAL A 163 8.05 -5.23 -1.56
C VAL A 163 8.87 -6.06 -0.58
N ARG A 164 8.75 -5.75 0.71
CA ARG A 164 9.47 -6.48 1.78
C ARG A 164 9.16 -7.99 1.78
N LEU A 165 7.92 -8.38 1.49
CA LEU A 165 7.53 -9.79 1.40
C LEU A 165 8.36 -10.53 0.34
N LEU A 166 8.54 -9.95 -0.84
CA LEU A 166 9.31 -10.54 -1.93
C LEU A 166 10.79 -10.67 -1.58
N ARG A 167 11.36 -9.71 -0.82
CA ARG A 167 12.74 -9.80 -0.33
C ARG A 167 12.93 -11.01 0.60
N TRP A 168 11.98 -11.23 1.52
CA TRP A 168 11.99 -12.41 2.39
C TRP A 168 11.76 -13.70 1.61
N TYR A 169 10.83 -13.72 0.68
CA TYR A 169 10.61 -14.86 -0.21
C TYR A 169 11.86 -15.21 -1.01
N ASN A 170 12.54 -14.22 -1.58
CA ASN A 170 13.81 -14.45 -2.31
C ASN A 170 14.92 -15.00 -1.39
N CYS A 171 14.97 -14.56 -0.14
CA CYS A 171 15.83 -15.14 0.88
C CYS A 171 15.51 -16.62 1.12
N LEU A 172 14.24 -16.98 1.32
CA LEU A 172 13.80 -18.36 1.49
C LEU A 172 14.14 -19.24 0.27
N LYS A 173 14.01 -18.70 -0.95
CA LYS A 173 14.43 -19.40 -2.19
C LYS A 173 15.91 -19.77 -2.17
N ARG A 174 16.77 -18.83 -1.75
CA ARG A 174 18.23 -19.07 -1.67
C ARG A 174 18.59 -20.17 -0.67
N PHE A 175 17.80 -20.34 0.38
CA PHE A 175 18.00 -21.39 1.40
C PHE A 175 17.13 -22.64 1.17
N HIS A 176 16.46 -22.76 0.02
CA HIS A 176 15.53 -23.86 -0.32
C HIS A 176 14.43 -24.08 0.73
N ALA A 177 14.03 -23.03 1.46
CA ALA A 177 13.10 -23.09 2.57
C ALA A 177 11.65 -22.76 2.18
N VAL A 178 11.33 -22.52 0.91
CA VAL A 178 9.99 -22.13 0.44
C VAL A 178 8.96 -23.22 0.76
N ALA A 179 9.23 -24.47 0.39
CA ALA A 179 8.31 -25.60 0.62
C ALA A 179 8.07 -25.85 2.12
N LEU A 180 9.13 -25.76 2.94
CA LEU A 180 9.01 -25.86 4.40
C LEU A 180 8.13 -24.72 4.96
N THR A 181 8.35 -23.49 4.51
CA THR A 181 7.54 -22.32 4.96
C THR A 181 6.08 -22.48 4.54
N ALA A 182 5.82 -22.95 3.32
CA ALA A 182 4.49 -23.26 2.84
C ALA A 182 3.79 -24.34 3.68
N PHE A 183 4.50 -25.42 4.00
CA PHE A 183 4.01 -26.49 4.86
C PHE A 183 3.68 -25.98 6.27
N LEU A 184 4.60 -25.24 6.91
CA LEU A 184 4.38 -24.65 8.23
C LEU A 184 3.18 -23.70 8.24
N PHE A 185 3.02 -22.90 7.19
CA PHE A 185 1.84 -22.05 7.04
C PHE A 185 0.56 -22.89 7.01
N ARG A 186 0.50 -23.94 6.18
CA ARG A 186 -0.70 -24.77 6.03
C ARG A 186 -1.16 -25.43 7.32
N ILE A 187 -0.23 -25.98 8.10
CA ILE A 187 -0.58 -26.63 9.37
C ILE A 187 -0.94 -25.62 10.47
N SER A 188 -0.44 -24.38 10.40
CA SER A 188 -0.71 -23.34 11.38
C SER A 188 -1.80 -22.34 10.97
N GLU A 189 -2.32 -22.41 9.76
CA GLU A 189 -3.23 -21.42 9.16
C GLU A 189 -4.41 -21.07 10.07
N SER A 190 -5.12 -22.07 10.59
CA SER A 190 -6.27 -21.86 11.48
C SER A 190 -5.88 -21.16 12.80
N LEU A 191 -4.71 -21.51 13.36
CA LEU A 191 -4.21 -20.86 14.59
C LEU A 191 -3.77 -19.41 14.30
N LEU A 192 -3.16 -19.16 13.16
CA LEU A 192 -2.80 -17.81 12.72
C LEU A 192 -4.05 -16.96 12.55
N GLU A 193 -5.06 -17.44 11.84
CA GLU A 193 -6.31 -16.70 11.64
C GLU A 193 -7.03 -16.42 12.97
N LYS A 194 -7.07 -17.39 13.88
CA LYS A 194 -7.64 -17.20 15.21
C LYS A 194 -6.92 -16.09 16.01
N ASN A 195 -5.59 -16.00 15.93
CA ASN A 195 -4.85 -14.89 16.55
C ASN A 195 -5.15 -13.56 15.84
N LEU A 196 -5.13 -13.55 14.50
CA LEU A 196 -5.25 -12.34 13.69
C LEU A 196 -6.66 -11.73 13.73
N THR A 197 -7.68 -12.55 13.96
CA THR A 197 -9.07 -12.09 14.14
C THR A 197 -9.44 -11.88 15.62
N GLY A 198 -8.53 -12.15 16.54
CA GLY A 198 -8.73 -11.96 17.97
C GLY A 198 -8.53 -10.51 18.42
N LYS A 199 -8.75 -10.27 19.73
CA LYS A 199 -8.63 -8.94 20.36
C LYS A 199 -7.20 -8.35 20.35
N HIS A 200 -6.17 -9.19 20.30
CA HIS A 200 -4.76 -8.76 20.36
C HIS A 200 -3.96 -9.38 19.20
N PRO A 201 -4.22 -8.97 17.94
CA PRO A 201 -3.54 -9.54 16.79
C PRO A 201 -2.04 -9.23 16.80
N SER A 202 -1.21 -10.22 16.43
CA SER A 202 0.24 -10.08 16.35
C SER A 202 0.67 -9.70 14.93
N LEU A 203 1.30 -8.53 14.75
CA LEU A 203 1.82 -8.10 13.46
C LEU A 203 2.97 -8.98 12.94
N ARG A 204 3.70 -9.67 13.84
CA ARG A 204 4.72 -10.66 13.44
C ARG A 204 4.08 -11.88 12.82
N LEU A 205 3.00 -12.39 13.44
CA LEU A 205 2.22 -13.50 12.87
C LEU A 205 1.55 -13.09 11.56
N PHE A 206 1.08 -11.85 11.45
CA PHE A 206 0.54 -11.33 10.20
C PHE A 206 1.60 -11.25 9.08
N ALA A 207 2.82 -10.85 9.39
CA ALA A 207 3.93 -10.88 8.43
C ALA A 207 4.24 -12.32 7.97
N PHE A 208 4.27 -13.29 8.91
CA PHE A 208 4.43 -14.70 8.58
C PHE A 208 3.24 -15.23 7.76
N TYR A 209 2.02 -14.88 8.11
CA TYR A 209 0.80 -15.25 7.36
C TYR A 209 0.88 -14.85 5.89
N LYS A 210 1.26 -13.60 5.61
CA LYS A 210 1.43 -13.11 4.24
C LYS A 210 2.52 -13.87 3.48
N LEU A 211 3.68 -14.05 4.12
CA LEU A 211 4.83 -14.74 3.52
C LEU A 211 4.55 -16.23 3.29
N GLY A 212 3.99 -16.91 4.30
CA GLY A 212 3.64 -18.34 4.21
C GLY A 212 2.59 -18.61 3.14
N TYR A 213 1.56 -17.73 3.07
CA TYR A 213 0.55 -17.81 2.02
C TYR A 213 1.16 -17.63 0.62
N PHE A 214 2.07 -16.67 0.44
CA PHE A 214 2.78 -16.49 -0.82
C PHE A 214 3.65 -17.70 -1.18
N CYS A 215 4.39 -18.26 -0.20
CA CYS A 215 5.16 -19.50 -0.41
C CYS A 215 4.27 -20.66 -0.85
N TRP A 216 3.09 -20.81 -0.22
CA TRP A 216 2.13 -21.85 -0.58
C TRP A 216 1.59 -21.71 -2.00
N LEU A 217 1.35 -20.49 -2.45
CA LEU A 217 0.92 -20.22 -3.84
C LEU A 217 2.02 -20.47 -4.88
N SER A 218 3.29 -20.54 -4.44
CA SER A 218 4.47 -20.62 -5.31
C SER A 218 5.03 -22.05 -5.44
N VAL A 219 4.49 -23.04 -4.71
CA VAL A 219 4.84 -24.47 -4.77
C VAL A 219 3.70 -25.28 -5.38
#